data_8fff0a56566be4b29d4c4e3ebf67179b
#
_entry.id   8fff0a56566be4b29d4c4e3ebf67179b
#
_cell.length_a   1.000
_cell.length_b   1.000
_cell.length_c   1.000
_cell.angle_alpha   90.00
_cell.angle_beta   90.00
_cell.angle_gamma   90.00
#
_symmetry.space_group_name_H-M   'P 1'
#
loop_
_entity.id
_entity.type
_entity.pdbx_description
1 polymer ?
#
loop_
_entity_poly.entity_id
_entity_poly.type
_entity_poly.pdbx_seq_one_letter_code
_entity_poly.pdbx_strand_id
1 'polypeptide(L)' 'QNVNLEVRVSNVKAIALYQKFGFKNVAVRKRYYSNGEDAYLMIKELEG' A
#
# COMPACT_ATOMS: atom_id res chain seq x y z
N GLN A 1 15.33 -2.81 -7.78
CA GLN A 1 14.02 -3.01 -8.39
C GLN A 1 12.94 -3.07 -7.32
N ASN A 2 11.84 -2.37 -7.53
CA ASN A 2 10.78 -2.25 -6.53
C ASN A 2 9.46 -2.76 -7.08
N VAL A 3 8.65 -3.31 -6.18
CA VAL A 3 7.25 -3.59 -6.46
C VAL A 3 6.43 -2.60 -5.65
N ASN A 4 5.47 -1.94 -6.27
CA ASN A 4 4.58 -1.03 -5.56
C ASN A 4 3.12 -1.41 -5.78
N LEU A 5 2.29 -1.00 -4.81
CA LEU A 5 0.86 -1.23 -4.88
C LEU A 5 0.14 -0.15 -4.08
N GLU A 6 -1.14 0.03 -4.38
CA GLU A 6 -2.02 0.88 -3.59
C GLU A 6 -3.03 -0.01 -2.87
N VAL A 7 -3.35 0.34 -1.63
CA VAL A 7 -4.31 -0.40 -0.82
C VAL A 7 -5.21 0.61 -0.10
N ARG A 8 -6.50 0.29 0.00
CA ARG A 8 -7.45 1.15 0.71
C ARG A 8 -7.04 1.30 2.17
N VAL A 9 -7.12 2.52 2.69
CA VAL A 9 -6.74 2.78 4.09
C VAL A 9 -7.61 1.99 5.07
N SER A 10 -8.83 1.66 4.68
CA SER A 10 -9.74 0.86 5.51
C SER A 10 -9.46 -0.64 5.47
N ASN A 11 -8.63 -1.09 4.53
CA ASN A 11 -8.37 -2.52 4.36
C ASN A 11 -7.23 -2.97 5.27
N VAL A 12 -7.53 -3.02 6.56
CA VAL A 12 -6.54 -3.30 7.61
C VAL A 12 -5.88 -4.67 7.41
N LYS A 13 -6.67 -5.66 7.01
CA LYS A 13 -6.15 -7.01 6.81
C LYS A 13 -5.14 -7.07 5.67
N ALA A 14 -5.42 -6.39 4.57
CA ALA A 14 -4.50 -6.35 3.43
C ALA A 14 -3.23 -5.61 3.80
N ILE A 15 -3.35 -4.48 4.50
CA ILE A 15 -2.20 -3.70 4.95
C ILE A 15 -1.28 -4.58 5.81
N ALA A 16 -1.86 -5.28 6.78
CA ALA A 16 -1.07 -6.16 7.67
C ALA A 16 -0.39 -7.26 6.87
N LEU A 17 -1.10 -7.84 5.89
CA LEU A 17 -0.54 -8.90 5.05
C LEU A 17 0.65 -8.40 4.24
N TYR A 18 0.51 -7.23 3.60
CA TYR A 18 1.60 -6.67 2.80
C TYR A 18 2.79 -6.29 3.66
N GLN A 19 2.56 -5.75 4.86
CA GLN A 19 3.65 -5.45 5.80
C GLN A 19 4.39 -6.73 6.18
N LYS A 20 3.66 -7.83 6.38
CA LYS A 20 4.26 -9.12 6.68
C LYS A 20 5.17 -9.59 5.55
N PHE A 21 4.84 -9.28 4.31
CA PHE A 21 5.66 -9.63 3.15
C PHE A 21 6.78 -8.62 2.88
N GLY A 22 6.95 -7.62 3.73
CA GLY A 22 8.05 -6.67 3.60
C GLY A 22 7.69 -5.38 2.88
N PHE A 23 6.44 -5.15 2.56
CA PHE A 23 6.00 -3.87 2.00
C PHE A 23 6.00 -2.80 3.08
N LYS A 24 6.40 -1.60 2.70
CA LYS A 24 6.41 -0.43 3.59
C LYS A 24 5.47 0.63 3.06
N ASN A 25 4.76 1.26 3.97
CA ASN A 25 3.86 2.35 3.65
C ASN A 25 4.69 3.63 3.47
N VAL A 26 4.72 4.18 2.26
CA VAL A 26 5.59 5.31 1.95
C VAL A 26 4.83 6.59 1.62
N ALA A 27 3.53 6.52 1.32
CA ALA A 27 2.75 7.70 0.98
C ALA A 27 1.26 7.42 1.13
N VAL A 28 0.49 8.51 1.18
CA VAL A 28 -0.98 8.44 1.17
C VAL A 28 -1.45 9.13 -0.11
N ARG A 29 -2.27 8.43 -0.89
CA ARG A 29 -2.90 9.00 -2.08
C ARG A 29 -4.32 9.40 -1.71
N LYS A 30 -4.54 10.70 -1.63
CA LYS A 30 -5.83 11.23 -1.22
C LYS A 30 -6.88 10.99 -2.29
N ARG A 31 -8.06 10.53 -1.86
CA ARG A 31 -9.21 10.31 -2.74
C ARG A 31 -8.87 9.44 -3.95
N TYR A 32 -8.09 8.41 -3.73
CA TYR A 32 -7.62 7.55 -4.80
C TYR A 32 -8.76 6.75 -5.43
N TYR A 33 -9.71 6.29 -4.62
CA TYR A 33 -10.84 5.49 -5.08
C TYR A 33 -12.04 6.38 -5.36
N SER A 34 -12.93 5.90 -6.25
CA SER A 34 -14.07 6.68 -6.72
C SER A 34 -15.04 7.10 -5.62
N ASN A 35 -15.06 6.36 -4.49
CA ASN A 35 -15.90 6.72 -3.35
C ASN A 35 -15.23 7.77 -2.43
N GLY A 36 -14.08 8.32 -2.83
CA GLY A 36 -13.36 9.32 -2.06
C GLY A 36 -12.43 8.76 -1.01
N GLU A 37 -12.29 7.44 -0.95
CA GLU A 37 -11.41 6.82 0.03
C GLU A 37 -9.94 6.98 -0.37
N ASP A 38 -9.10 7.21 0.64
CA ASP A 38 -7.66 7.31 0.43
C ASP A 38 -7.04 5.93 0.23
N ALA A 39 -5.86 5.92 -0.35
CA ALA A 39 -5.05 4.72 -0.49
C ALA A 39 -3.66 4.95 0.11
N TYR A 40 -3.10 3.90 0.68
CA TYR A 40 -1.68 3.88 0.99
C TYR A 40 -0.89 3.38 -0.20
N LEU A 41 0.21 4.05 -0.50
CA LEU A 41 1.19 3.54 -1.45
C LEU A 41 2.20 2.72 -0.66
N MET A 42 2.32 1.45 -1.01
CA MET A 42 3.23 0.54 -0.33
C MET A 42 4.27 0.03 -1.32
N ILE A 43 5.51 -0.05 -0.87
CA ILE A 43 6.62 -0.45 -1.72
C ILE A 43 7.41 -1.55 -1.02
N LYS A 44 7.81 -2.53 -1.81
CA LYS A 44 8.75 -3.56 -1.40
C LYS A 44 9.97 -3.53 -2.30
N GLU A 45 11.14 -3.42 -1.71
CA GLU A 45 12.39 -3.56 -2.45
C GLU A 45 12.71 -5.03 -2.67
N LEU A 46 13.02 -5.35 -3.93
CA LEU A 46 13.44 -6.70 -4.28
C LEU A 46 14.96 -6.74 -4.34
N GLU A 47 15.53 -7.66 -3.58
CA GLU A 47 16.96 -7.93 -3.65
C GLU A 47 17.21 -8.86 -4.82
N GLY A 48 18.01 -8.38 -5.72
CA GLY A 48 18.22 -9.08 -6.95
C GLY A 48 19.46 -9.87 -7.07
#